data_aa485c9c080017ccf3fa0cd6a0990a1c
#
_entry.id   aa485c9c080017ccf3fa0cd6a0990a1c
#
_cell.length_a   1.000
_cell.length_b   1.000
_cell.length_c   1.000
_cell.angle_alpha   90.00
_cell.angle_beta   90.00
_cell.angle_gamma   90.00
#
_symmetry.space_group_name_H-M   'P 1'
#
loop_
_entity.id
_entity.type
_entity.pdbx_description
1 polymer ?
#
loop_
_entity_poly.entity_id
_entity_poly.type
_entity_poly.pdbx_seq_one_letter_code
_entity_poly.pdbx_strand_id
1 'polypeptide(L)'
;LKLSKTIAMKEIVNCATYARGRRIADVDINDIHEILKDPDQFVWIGLYEPSEALLERVQQQFGLHDLAIEDAHRAHQRPKIELYGDSLFIVLRTAQTDPDCHVKFGETHFFVGPNYIVAVRHGTSVPYSDVRMRCETRPELLSKGQGFVLYAIMDFIVDMYFPVVQELEEELEMIEDKVFKERPSRETTEQIYQLKKELLEVKRAVSPLIDICNRLMRFDIKCISPDTQPYFRDIYDHAVRMNEMVDNTRELLNTALDANFSLISISQNETAKKFAAWAAIIAVPTMVAGFYGMNFKFMPELQWHFGYPMVVGFTFLICLVVYYFFRRAGWL
;
A
#
# COMPACT_ATOMS: atom_id res chain seq x y z
N LEU A 1 -3.92 39.25 -8.97
CA LEU A 1 -5.38 39.05 -9.04
C LEU A 1 -5.75 38.29 -10.29
N LYS A 2 -5.71 36.94 -10.28
CA LYS A 2 -6.51 36.07 -11.12
C LYS A 2 -6.58 34.73 -10.41
N LEU A 3 -7.55 34.59 -9.57
CA LEU A 3 -8.50 33.51 -9.42
C LEU A 3 -8.02 32.13 -9.87
N SER A 4 -7.58 31.35 -8.91
CA SER A 4 -7.81 29.93 -8.84
C SER A 4 -9.32 29.67 -8.99
N LYS A 5 -9.78 29.36 -10.19
CA LYS A 5 -11.02 28.64 -10.38
C LYS A 5 -10.76 27.19 -10.00
N THR A 6 -10.82 26.90 -8.70
CA THR A 6 -11.17 25.56 -8.22
C THR A 6 -12.47 25.20 -8.90
N ILE A 7 -12.43 24.28 -9.84
CA ILE A 7 -13.63 23.66 -10.41
C ILE A 7 -14.28 22.97 -9.22
N ALA A 8 -15.29 23.57 -8.63
CA ALA A 8 -16.14 22.89 -7.66
C ALA A 8 -16.70 21.66 -8.38
N MET A 9 -16.18 20.47 -8.06
CA MET A 9 -16.75 19.24 -8.57
C MET A 9 -18.19 19.20 -8.16
N LYS A 10 -19.09 19.04 -9.11
CA LYS A 10 -20.52 18.95 -8.85
C LYS A 10 -20.74 17.66 -8.04
N GLU A 11 -21.34 17.74 -6.86
CA GLU A 11 -21.59 16.58 -5.97
C GLU A 11 -22.29 15.44 -6.73
N ILE A 12 -23.24 15.77 -7.61
CA ILE A 12 -23.89 14.85 -8.55
C ILE A 12 -23.08 14.84 -9.83
N VAL A 13 -22.31 13.78 -10.02
CA VAL A 13 -21.49 13.60 -11.24
C VAL A 13 -22.38 13.22 -12.42
N ASN A 14 -23.36 12.35 -12.18
CA ASN A 14 -24.32 11.93 -13.18
C ASN A 14 -25.54 11.27 -12.51
N CYS A 15 -26.72 11.49 -13.08
CA CYS A 15 -27.97 10.83 -12.70
C CYS A 15 -28.77 10.56 -13.98
N ALA A 16 -28.96 9.29 -14.34
CA ALA A 16 -29.64 8.92 -15.58
C ALA A 16 -30.48 7.65 -15.38
N THR A 17 -31.54 7.55 -16.17
CA THR A 17 -32.38 6.35 -16.29
C THR A 17 -32.02 5.56 -17.53
N TYR A 18 -32.13 4.25 -17.42
CA TYR A 18 -31.82 3.27 -18.45
C TYR A 18 -32.94 2.26 -18.61
N ALA A 19 -33.24 1.91 -19.83
CA ALA A 19 -34.18 0.83 -20.16
C ALA A 19 -33.67 0.05 -21.37
N ARG A 20 -33.81 -1.27 -21.35
CA ARG A 20 -33.42 -2.17 -22.46
C ARG A 20 -31.99 -1.93 -22.96
N GLY A 21 -31.06 -1.66 -22.01
CA GLY A 21 -29.65 -1.42 -22.32
C GLY A 21 -29.32 -0.06 -22.94
N ARG A 22 -30.24 0.90 -22.92
CA ARG A 22 -30.02 2.25 -23.45
C ARG A 22 -30.34 3.32 -22.43
N ARG A 23 -29.54 4.39 -22.45
CA ARG A 23 -29.82 5.60 -21.69
C ARG A 23 -31.07 6.27 -22.26
N ILE A 24 -32.04 6.56 -21.42
CA ILE A 24 -33.31 7.20 -21.81
C ILE A 24 -33.23 8.70 -21.58
N ALA A 25 -32.89 9.13 -20.37
CA ALA A 25 -32.83 10.55 -20.00
C ALA A 25 -31.92 10.79 -18.81
N ASP A 26 -31.48 12.05 -18.69
CA ASP A 26 -30.98 12.57 -17.43
C ASP A 26 -32.14 12.87 -16.49
N VAL A 27 -31.98 12.58 -15.21
CA VAL A 27 -33.05 12.65 -14.22
C VAL A 27 -32.66 13.58 -13.08
N ASP A 28 -33.62 14.40 -12.64
CA ASP A 28 -33.45 15.13 -11.38
C ASP A 28 -33.68 14.17 -10.19
N ILE A 29 -32.92 14.38 -9.10
CA ILE A 29 -33.07 13.55 -7.89
C ILE A 29 -34.50 13.52 -7.38
N ASN A 30 -35.22 14.61 -7.50
CA ASN A 30 -36.58 14.72 -6.99
C ASN A 30 -37.61 13.87 -7.73
N ASP A 31 -37.30 13.46 -8.97
CA ASP A 31 -38.22 12.68 -9.83
C ASP A 31 -37.96 11.17 -9.76
N ILE A 32 -36.89 10.74 -9.04
CA ILE A 32 -36.44 9.35 -9.00
C ILE A 32 -37.51 8.41 -8.46
N HIS A 33 -38.22 8.80 -7.41
CA HIS A 33 -39.24 7.95 -6.79
C HIS A 33 -40.35 7.54 -7.80
N GLU A 34 -40.71 8.38 -8.74
CA GLU A 34 -41.71 8.05 -9.76
C GLU A 34 -41.13 7.06 -10.80
N ILE A 35 -39.87 7.23 -11.18
CA ILE A 35 -39.17 6.36 -12.14
C ILE A 35 -39.00 4.94 -11.57
N LEU A 36 -38.70 4.82 -10.28
CA LEU A 36 -38.53 3.53 -9.62
C LEU A 36 -39.81 2.67 -9.55
N LYS A 37 -40.98 3.24 -9.86
CA LYS A 37 -42.24 2.48 -9.99
C LYS A 37 -42.27 1.61 -11.25
N ASP A 38 -41.48 1.94 -12.27
CA ASP A 38 -41.38 1.19 -13.51
C ASP A 38 -40.30 0.11 -13.39
N PRO A 39 -40.63 -1.19 -13.34
CA PRO A 39 -39.67 -2.28 -13.20
C PRO A 39 -38.79 -2.50 -14.44
N ASP A 40 -39.19 -1.96 -15.61
CA ASP A 40 -38.42 -2.08 -16.85
C ASP A 40 -37.32 -1.03 -16.99
N GLN A 41 -37.23 -0.11 -16.03
CA GLN A 41 -36.23 0.93 -15.96
C GLN A 41 -35.38 0.79 -14.73
N PHE A 42 -34.11 1.23 -14.82
CA PHE A 42 -33.27 1.39 -13.65
C PHE A 42 -32.55 2.75 -13.66
N VAL A 43 -32.24 3.26 -12.46
CA VAL A 43 -31.53 4.53 -12.27
C VAL A 43 -30.07 4.25 -11.90
N TRP A 44 -29.16 4.93 -12.58
CA TRP A 44 -27.74 4.93 -12.24
C TRP A 44 -27.28 6.35 -11.87
N ILE A 45 -26.97 6.55 -10.58
CA ILE A 45 -26.47 7.82 -10.04
C ILE A 45 -25.03 7.66 -9.54
N GLY A 46 -24.19 8.64 -9.86
CA GLY A 46 -22.83 8.78 -9.36
C GLY A 46 -22.70 10.07 -8.57
N LEU A 47 -22.24 9.96 -7.32
CA LEU A 47 -21.97 11.05 -6.41
C LEU A 47 -20.47 11.12 -6.11
N TYR A 48 -19.98 12.33 -5.85
CA TYR A 48 -18.61 12.56 -5.40
C TYR A 48 -18.60 13.57 -4.26
N GLU A 49 -18.06 13.16 -3.11
CA GLU A 49 -18.02 13.95 -1.87
C GLU A 49 -19.37 14.64 -1.58
N PRO A 50 -20.48 13.87 -1.52
CA PRO A 50 -21.80 14.47 -1.34
C PRO A 50 -21.94 15.08 0.06
N SER A 51 -22.64 16.20 0.15
CA SER A 51 -23.04 16.78 1.41
C SER A 51 -24.07 15.90 2.13
N GLU A 52 -24.16 16.04 3.45
CA GLU A 52 -25.15 15.34 4.28
C GLU A 52 -26.58 15.55 3.76
N ALA A 53 -26.93 16.81 3.45
CA ALA A 53 -28.24 17.15 2.89
C ALA A 53 -28.55 16.47 1.54
N LEU A 54 -27.52 16.20 0.73
CA LEU A 54 -27.68 15.46 -0.52
C LEU A 54 -27.89 13.98 -0.25
N LEU A 55 -27.12 13.37 0.65
CA LEU A 55 -27.27 11.96 1.03
C LEU A 55 -28.63 11.67 1.67
N GLU A 56 -29.13 12.57 2.53
CA GLU A 56 -30.49 12.46 3.08
C GLU A 56 -31.58 12.49 1.98
N ARG A 57 -31.44 13.36 0.98
CA ARG A 57 -32.37 13.36 -0.16
C ARG A 57 -32.29 12.08 -0.97
N VAL A 58 -31.09 11.57 -1.23
CA VAL A 58 -30.88 10.29 -1.92
C VAL A 58 -31.50 9.16 -1.11
N GLN A 59 -31.31 9.15 0.21
CA GLN A 59 -31.92 8.18 1.11
C GLN A 59 -33.44 8.16 0.97
N GLN A 60 -34.09 9.32 1.01
CA GLN A 60 -35.54 9.43 0.90
C GLN A 60 -36.07 8.96 -0.46
N GLN A 61 -35.38 9.29 -1.57
CA GLN A 61 -35.80 8.92 -2.92
C GLN A 61 -35.67 7.43 -3.21
N PHE A 62 -34.60 6.80 -2.72
CA PHE A 62 -34.31 5.38 -2.96
C PHE A 62 -34.75 4.45 -1.83
N GLY A 63 -35.17 4.97 -0.69
CA GLY A 63 -35.52 4.19 0.49
C GLY A 63 -34.33 3.46 1.11
N LEU A 64 -33.17 4.10 1.16
CA LEU A 64 -31.92 3.49 1.64
C LEU A 64 -31.95 3.31 3.15
N HIS A 65 -31.30 2.24 3.64
CA HIS A 65 -31.27 1.92 5.06
C HIS A 65 -30.41 2.90 5.86
N ASP A 66 -30.87 3.32 7.05
CA ASP A 66 -30.21 4.32 7.89
C ASP A 66 -28.75 3.98 8.19
N LEU A 67 -28.45 2.72 8.57
CA LEU A 67 -27.08 2.27 8.86
C LEU A 67 -26.16 2.37 7.65
N ALA A 68 -26.66 2.09 6.45
CA ALA A 68 -25.86 2.19 5.23
C ALA A 68 -25.56 3.64 4.86
N ILE A 69 -26.48 4.56 5.17
CA ILE A 69 -26.24 6.01 5.01
C ILE A 69 -25.26 6.53 6.06
N GLU A 70 -25.38 6.09 7.32
CA GLU A 70 -24.41 6.44 8.38
C GLU A 70 -22.98 6.03 7.98
N ASP A 71 -22.81 4.83 7.43
CA ASP A 71 -21.51 4.36 6.93
C ASP A 71 -21.00 5.18 5.73
N ALA A 72 -21.90 5.60 4.84
CA ALA A 72 -21.53 6.45 3.70
C ALA A 72 -21.13 7.87 4.13
N HIS A 73 -21.62 8.36 5.26
CA HIS A 73 -21.19 9.63 5.85
C HIS A 73 -19.81 9.57 6.52
N ARG A 74 -19.55 8.43 7.18
CA ARG A 74 -18.35 8.23 7.98
C ARG A 74 -17.21 7.66 7.16
N ALA A 75 -16.84 8.18 6.00
CA ALA A 75 -15.73 7.68 5.19
C ALA A 75 -14.62 6.97 6.03
N HIS A 76 -13.77 6.14 5.42
CA HIS A 76 -12.75 5.27 6.05
C HIS A 76 -13.27 3.91 6.55
N GLN A 77 -14.27 3.41 5.83
CA GLN A 77 -14.81 2.07 6.08
C GLN A 77 -13.86 0.98 5.55
N ARG A 78 -13.96 -0.21 6.16
CA ARG A 78 -13.34 -1.42 5.57
C ARG A 78 -14.22 -1.93 4.43
N PRO A 79 -13.64 -2.51 3.36
CA PRO A 79 -14.44 -3.14 2.34
C PRO A 79 -15.37 -4.19 2.94
N LYS A 80 -16.65 -4.12 2.62
CA LYS A 80 -17.70 -4.99 3.14
C LYS A 80 -18.89 -5.09 2.21
N ILE A 81 -19.71 -6.11 2.43
CA ILE A 81 -20.98 -6.34 1.76
C ILE A 81 -22.05 -6.64 2.80
N GLU A 82 -23.15 -5.92 2.75
CA GLU A 82 -24.29 -6.05 3.68
C GLU A 82 -25.61 -6.06 2.91
N LEU A 83 -26.54 -6.87 3.36
CA LEU A 83 -27.89 -6.96 2.79
C LEU A 83 -28.89 -6.28 3.71
N TYR A 84 -29.67 -5.36 3.18
CA TYR A 84 -30.75 -4.67 3.85
C TYR A 84 -32.06 -4.93 3.10
N GLY A 85 -32.79 -5.97 3.51
CA GLY A 85 -33.97 -6.43 2.78
C GLY A 85 -33.62 -6.92 1.36
N ASP A 86 -34.18 -6.26 0.36
CA ASP A 86 -33.91 -6.54 -1.07
C ASP A 86 -32.80 -5.67 -1.66
N SER A 87 -32.16 -4.83 -0.84
CA SER A 87 -31.09 -3.94 -1.26
C SER A 87 -29.72 -4.39 -0.73
N LEU A 88 -28.70 -4.12 -1.49
CA LEU A 88 -27.32 -4.47 -1.22
C LEU A 88 -26.50 -3.20 -0.97
N PHE A 89 -25.71 -3.20 0.09
CA PHE A 89 -24.71 -2.17 0.38
C PHE A 89 -23.32 -2.77 0.28
N ILE A 90 -22.45 -2.16 -0.53
CA ILE A 90 -21.06 -2.60 -0.70
C ILE A 90 -20.15 -1.40 -0.51
N VAL A 91 -19.08 -1.59 0.26
CA VAL A 91 -17.99 -0.64 0.38
C VAL A 91 -16.75 -1.25 -0.25
N LEU A 92 -16.13 -0.54 -1.17
CA LEU A 92 -14.82 -0.88 -1.73
C LEU A 92 -13.85 0.27 -1.48
N ARG A 93 -12.59 -0.06 -1.24
CA ARG A 93 -11.51 0.93 -1.30
C ARG A 93 -11.01 1.04 -2.73
N THR A 94 -10.59 2.23 -3.13
CA THR A 94 -9.86 2.48 -4.38
C THR A 94 -8.42 2.83 -4.04
N ALA A 95 -7.47 2.48 -4.90
CA ALA A 95 -6.06 2.83 -4.73
C ALA A 95 -5.53 3.49 -6.01
N GLN A 96 -4.66 4.47 -5.82
CA GLN A 96 -3.93 5.14 -6.89
C GLN A 96 -2.56 5.54 -6.35
N THR A 97 -1.57 5.58 -7.22
CA THR A 97 -0.25 6.10 -6.87
C THR A 97 -0.20 7.59 -7.20
N ASP A 98 0.33 8.39 -6.29
CA ASP A 98 0.57 9.81 -6.55
C ASP A 98 1.92 10.00 -7.30
N PRO A 99 2.22 11.22 -7.79
CA PRO A 99 3.47 11.48 -8.49
C PRO A 99 4.75 11.22 -7.67
N ASP A 100 4.62 11.16 -6.33
CA ASP A 100 5.71 10.86 -5.41
C ASP A 100 5.80 9.35 -5.09
N CYS A 101 5.12 8.50 -5.87
CA CYS A 101 5.04 7.04 -5.74
C CYS A 101 4.44 6.55 -4.42
N HIS A 102 3.60 7.36 -3.75
CA HIS A 102 2.88 6.92 -2.56
C HIS A 102 1.46 6.48 -2.89
N VAL A 103 1.05 5.36 -2.30
CA VAL A 103 -0.31 4.84 -2.48
C VAL A 103 -1.32 5.70 -1.75
N LYS A 104 -2.27 6.27 -2.49
CA LYS A 104 -3.42 7.02 -1.96
C LYS A 104 -4.68 6.19 -2.10
N PHE A 105 -5.47 6.18 -1.04
CA PHE A 105 -6.72 5.43 -0.99
C PHE A 105 -7.91 6.37 -1.01
N GLY A 106 -8.95 5.93 -1.71
CA GLY A 106 -10.30 6.46 -1.62
C GLY A 106 -11.29 5.33 -1.36
N GLU A 107 -12.57 5.64 -1.43
CA GLU A 107 -13.65 4.69 -1.19
C GLU A 107 -14.77 4.87 -2.21
N THR A 108 -15.46 3.77 -2.50
CA THR A 108 -16.72 3.81 -3.24
C THR A 108 -17.75 2.97 -2.51
N HIS A 109 -18.85 3.59 -2.18
CA HIS A 109 -20.00 2.96 -1.54
C HIS A 109 -21.07 2.75 -2.59
N PHE A 110 -21.55 1.53 -2.71
CA PHE A 110 -22.61 1.15 -3.64
C PHE A 110 -23.87 0.81 -2.87
N PHE A 111 -24.97 1.43 -3.27
CA PHE A 111 -26.31 1.01 -2.87
C PHE A 111 -26.97 0.44 -4.12
N VAL A 112 -27.32 -0.84 -4.09
CA VAL A 112 -27.90 -1.54 -5.23
C VAL A 112 -29.25 -2.10 -4.82
N GLY A 113 -30.29 -1.67 -5.49
CA GLY A 113 -31.63 -2.19 -5.30
C GLY A 113 -32.15 -2.92 -6.54
N PRO A 114 -33.43 -3.31 -6.56
CA PRO A 114 -34.03 -4.04 -7.68
C PRO A 114 -33.93 -3.31 -9.02
N ASN A 115 -33.95 -1.97 -9.00
CA ASN A 115 -33.95 -1.13 -10.21
C ASN A 115 -33.15 0.18 -10.04
N TYR A 116 -32.12 0.16 -9.17
CA TYR A 116 -31.20 1.28 -9.04
C TYR A 116 -29.80 0.83 -8.66
N ILE A 117 -28.83 1.69 -8.97
CA ILE A 117 -27.48 1.69 -8.42
C ILE A 117 -27.04 3.12 -8.12
N VAL A 118 -26.66 3.35 -6.86
CA VAL A 118 -26.06 4.60 -6.37
C VAL A 118 -24.60 4.30 -6.06
N ALA A 119 -23.66 5.03 -6.68
CA ALA A 119 -22.25 4.96 -6.40
C ALA A 119 -21.76 6.26 -5.78
N VAL A 120 -21.36 6.24 -4.50
CA VAL A 120 -20.83 7.37 -3.76
C VAL A 120 -19.34 7.23 -3.62
N ARG A 121 -18.57 8.20 -4.11
CA ARG A 121 -17.10 8.19 -4.06
C ARG A 121 -16.59 9.19 -3.03
N HIS A 122 -15.58 8.76 -2.26
CA HIS A 122 -14.87 9.58 -1.30
C HIS A 122 -13.36 9.47 -1.51
N GLY A 123 -12.65 10.57 -1.28
CA GLY A 123 -11.20 10.63 -1.34
C GLY A 123 -10.65 10.48 -2.76
N THR A 124 -9.47 9.89 -2.87
CA THR A 124 -8.78 9.70 -4.14
C THR A 124 -9.45 8.61 -4.95
N SER A 125 -10.14 9.00 -6.02
CA SER A 125 -10.83 8.06 -6.91
C SER A 125 -10.87 8.57 -8.34
N VAL A 126 -10.71 7.66 -9.31
CA VAL A 126 -10.88 7.98 -10.74
C VAL A 126 -12.36 8.15 -11.05
N PRO A 127 -12.74 9.11 -11.91
CA PRO A 127 -14.11 9.21 -12.40
C PRO A 127 -14.53 7.95 -13.17
N TYR A 128 -15.79 7.50 -12.98
CA TYR A 128 -16.35 6.33 -13.67
C TYR A 128 -17.00 6.70 -15.03
N SER A 129 -16.64 7.84 -15.61
CA SER A 129 -17.11 8.26 -16.95
C SER A 129 -16.81 7.24 -18.03
N ASP A 130 -15.59 6.68 -18.02
CA ASP A 130 -15.13 5.72 -19.01
C ASP A 130 -15.81 4.37 -18.85
N VAL A 131 -16.05 3.94 -17.59
CA VAL A 131 -16.85 2.75 -17.28
C VAL A 131 -18.25 2.93 -17.82
N ARG A 132 -18.88 4.09 -17.59
CA ARG A 132 -20.21 4.40 -18.09
C ARG A 132 -20.25 4.36 -19.61
N MET A 133 -19.32 5.04 -20.27
CA MET A 133 -19.23 5.04 -21.74
C MET A 133 -19.07 3.62 -22.29
N ARG A 134 -18.24 2.78 -21.69
CA ARG A 134 -18.08 1.36 -22.05
C ARG A 134 -19.39 0.57 -21.89
N CYS A 135 -20.14 0.80 -20.81
CA CYS A 135 -21.44 0.16 -20.59
C CYS A 135 -22.46 0.61 -21.66
N GLU A 136 -22.55 1.92 -21.96
CA GLU A 136 -23.49 2.49 -22.90
C GLU A 136 -23.20 2.07 -24.36
N THR A 137 -21.95 1.72 -24.71
CA THR A 137 -21.58 1.16 -26.02
C THR A 137 -21.93 -0.33 -26.18
N ARG A 138 -22.39 -1.01 -25.11
CA ARG A 138 -22.75 -2.43 -25.11
C ARG A 138 -24.18 -2.65 -24.58
N PRO A 139 -25.20 -2.28 -25.35
CA PRO A 139 -26.60 -2.34 -24.91
C PRO A 139 -27.05 -3.75 -24.44
N GLU A 140 -26.55 -4.80 -25.10
CA GLU A 140 -26.85 -6.18 -24.74
C GLU A 140 -26.40 -6.53 -23.30
N LEU A 141 -25.27 -6.02 -22.88
CA LEU A 141 -24.74 -6.23 -21.53
C LEU A 141 -25.45 -5.30 -20.54
N LEU A 142 -25.63 -4.04 -20.91
CA LEU A 142 -26.31 -3.06 -20.05
C LEU A 142 -27.79 -3.41 -19.83
N SER A 143 -28.42 -4.19 -20.74
CA SER A 143 -29.78 -4.72 -20.55
C SER A 143 -29.92 -5.71 -19.38
N LYS A 144 -28.80 -6.25 -18.87
CA LYS A 144 -28.77 -7.06 -17.63
C LYS A 144 -29.01 -6.21 -16.35
N GLY A 145 -29.09 -4.88 -16.49
CA GLY A 145 -29.50 -3.97 -15.43
C GLY A 145 -28.35 -3.55 -14.49
N GLN A 146 -28.74 -3.13 -13.29
CA GLN A 146 -27.86 -2.56 -12.27
C GLN A 146 -26.76 -3.53 -11.78
N GLY A 147 -27.01 -4.85 -11.80
CA GLY A 147 -26.00 -5.86 -11.45
C GLY A 147 -24.80 -5.85 -12.39
N PHE A 148 -25.04 -5.64 -13.71
CA PHE A 148 -23.96 -5.50 -14.66
C PHE A 148 -23.18 -4.18 -14.46
N VAL A 149 -23.86 -3.10 -14.13
CA VAL A 149 -23.20 -1.83 -13.82
C VAL A 149 -22.31 -1.97 -12.58
N LEU A 150 -22.80 -2.66 -11.53
CA LEU A 150 -22.00 -2.97 -10.34
C LEU A 150 -20.73 -3.74 -10.73
N TYR A 151 -20.88 -4.82 -11.51
CA TYR A 151 -19.75 -5.58 -12.03
C TYR A 151 -18.74 -4.67 -12.73
N ALA A 152 -19.20 -3.85 -13.69
CA ALA A 152 -18.32 -3.03 -14.51
C ALA A 152 -17.51 -2.00 -13.70
N ILE A 153 -18.10 -1.47 -12.62
CA ILE A 153 -17.38 -0.54 -11.73
C ILE A 153 -16.42 -1.30 -10.80
N MET A 154 -16.84 -2.46 -10.26
CA MET A 154 -15.98 -3.30 -9.41
C MET A 154 -14.77 -3.80 -10.18
N ASP A 155 -14.96 -4.28 -11.42
CA ASP A 155 -13.91 -4.71 -12.34
C ASP A 155 -12.89 -3.58 -12.57
N PHE A 156 -13.36 -2.40 -12.89
CA PHE A 156 -12.51 -1.22 -13.05
C PHE A 156 -11.71 -0.88 -11.77
N ILE A 157 -12.34 -0.97 -10.58
CA ILE A 157 -11.66 -0.70 -9.31
C ILE A 157 -10.56 -1.75 -9.08
N VAL A 158 -10.83 -3.03 -9.35
CA VAL A 158 -9.85 -4.11 -9.16
C VAL A 158 -8.71 -3.99 -10.14
N ASP A 159 -8.99 -3.66 -11.39
CA ASP A 159 -7.95 -3.42 -12.40
C ASP A 159 -6.99 -2.29 -12.02
N MET A 160 -7.50 -1.25 -11.33
CA MET A 160 -6.67 -0.15 -10.84
C MET A 160 -5.64 -0.55 -9.78
N TYR A 161 -5.79 -1.70 -9.11
CA TYR A 161 -4.80 -2.18 -8.16
C TYR A 161 -3.56 -2.80 -8.82
N PHE A 162 -3.67 -3.35 -10.05
CA PHE A 162 -2.53 -3.97 -10.73
C PHE A 162 -1.35 -3.02 -10.90
N PRO A 163 -1.52 -1.81 -11.47
CA PRO A 163 -0.41 -0.86 -11.59
C PRO A 163 0.15 -0.46 -10.21
N VAL A 164 -0.71 -0.29 -9.19
CA VAL A 164 -0.25 0.06 -7.83
C VAL A 164 0.64 -1.04 -7.25
N VAL A 165 0.25 -2.31 -7.37
CA VAL A 165 1.06 -3.43 -6.85
C VAL A 165 2.35 -3.56 -7.64
N GLN A 166 2.32 -3.36 -8.96
CA GLN A 166 3.52 -3.40 -9.81
C GLN A 166 4.53 -2.30 -9.40
N GLU A 167 4.08 -1.08 -9.14
CA GLU A 167 4.96 0.00 -8.65
C GLU A 167 5.60 -0.33 -7.29
N LEU A 168 4.85 -0.98 -6.39
CA LEU A 168 5.39 -1.44 -5.11
C LEU A 168 6.41 -2.61 -5.28
N GLU A 169 6.23 -3.47 -6.29
CA GLU A 169 7.21 -4.49 -6.65
C GLU A 169 8.50 -3.86 -7.21
N GLU A 170 8.38 -2.86 -8.08
CA GLU A 170 9.53 -2.10 -8.60
C GLU A 170 10.28 -1.36 -7.48
N GLU A 171 9.57 -0.78 -6.51
CA GLU A 171 10.18 -0.17 -5.33
C GLU A 171 10.94 -1.19 -4.47
N LEU A 172 10.39 -2.40 -4.30
CA LEU A 172 11.07 -3.49 -3.61
C LEU A 172 12.38 -3.85 -4.30
N GLU A 173 12.40 -4.01 -5.63
CA GLU A 173 13.62 -4.32 -6.39
C GLU A 173 14.70 -3.24 -6.18
N MET A 174 14.30 -1.96 -6.17
CA MET A 174 15.23 -0.86 -5.88
C MET A 174 15.79 -0.92 -4.45
N ILE A 175 14.97 -1.31 -3.48
CA ILE A 175 15.40 -1.48 -2.08
C ILE A 175 16.35 -2.66 -1.96
N GLU A 176 16.07 -3.81 -2.60
CA GLU A 176 16.96 -4.97 -2.61
C GLU A 176 18.34 -4.62 -3.20
N ASP A 177 18.37 -3.88 -4.30
CA ASP A 177 19.59 -3.39 -4.90
C ASP A 177 20.42 -2.52 -3.94
N LYS A 178 19.79 -1.61 -3.19
CA LYS A 178 20.45 -0.80 -2.17
C LYS A 178 20.99 -1.66 -1.03
N VAL A 179 20.20 -2.63 -0.53
CA VAL A 179 20.61 -3.53 0.56
C VAL A 179 21.87 -4.30 0.21
N PHE A 180 21.99 -4.82 -1.04
CA PHE A 180 23.12 -5.68 -1.43
C PHE A 180 24.31 -4.94 -2.04
N LYS A 181 24.09 -3.76 -2.64
CA LYS A 181 25.16 -3.02 -3.35
C LYS A 181 25.75 -1.88 -2.53
N GLU A 182 25.00 -1.36 -1.57
CA GLU A 182 25.39 -0.19 -0.77
C GLU A 182 25.76 -0.58 0.68
N ARG A 183 26.33 0.37 1.39
CA ARG A 183 26.55 0.17 2.84
C ARG A 183 25.21 0.28 3.57
N PRO A 184 25.00 -0.59 4.58
CA PRO A 184 23.78 -0.52 5.37
C PRO A 184 23.54 0.88 5.91
N SER A 185 22.34 1.40 5.67
CA SER A 185 21.95 2.75 6.11
C SER A 185 20.64 2.72 6.90
N ARG A 186 20.43 3.76 7.70
CA ARG A 186 19.15 3.98 8.38
C ARG A 186 18.05 4.29 7.37
N GLU A 187 18.39 5.02 6.32
CA GLU A 187 17.45 5.42 5.26
C GLU A 187 16.86 4.20 4.55
N THR A 188 17.69 3.21 4.17
CA THR A 188 17.23 1.95 3.58
C THR A 188 16.26 1.20 4.50
N THR A 189 16.54 1.19 5.81
CA THR A 189 15.64 0.58 6.79
C THR A 189 14.30 1.31 6.86
N GLU A 190 14.29 2.64 6.83
CA GLU A 190 13.07 3.47 6.83
C GLU A 190 12.25 3.23 5.55
N GLN A 191 12.88 3.12 4.37
CA GLN A 191 12.21 2.77 3.11
C GLN A 191 11.55 1.38 3.17
N ILE A 192 12.23 0.36 3.70
CA ILE A 192 11.65 -0.97 3.91
C ILE A 192 10.38 -0.90 4.78
N TYR A 193 10.40 -0.15 5.87
CA TYR A 193 9.24 0.00 6.74
C TYR A 193 8.09 0.77 6.07
N GLN A 194 8.38 1.77 5.26
CA GLN A 194 7.37 2.53 4.51
C GLN A 194 6.68 1.62 3.49
N LEU A 195 7.44 0.90 2.67
CA LEU A 195 6.91 -0.06 1.70
C LEU A 195 6.08 -1.16 2.38
N LYS A 196 6.54 -1.65 3.54
CA LYS A 196 5.79 -2.63 4.32
C LYS A 196 4.42 -2.11 4.76
N LYS A 197 4.35 -0.85 5.15
CA LYS A 197 3.09 -0.20 5.53
C LYS A 197 2.14 -0.07 4.34
N GLU A 198 2.64 0.36 3.19
CA GLU A 198 1.84 0.49 1.97
C GLU A 198 1.29 -0.86 1.49
N LEU A 199 2.13 -1.89 1.43
CA LEU A 199 1.70 -3.26 1.12
C LEU A 199 0.62 -3.77 2.10
N LEU A 200 0.71 -3.44 3.39
CA LEU A 200 -0.31 -3.81 4.37
C LEU A 200 -1.64 -3.10 4.12
N GLU A 201 -1.60 -1.82 3.75
CA GLU A 201 -2.81 -1.06 3.40
C GLU A 201 -3.46 -1.61 2.12
N VAL A 202 -2.68 -1.93 1.08
CA VAL A 202 -3.18 -2.58 -0.14
C VAL A 202 -3.82 -3.93 0.20
N LYS A 203 -3.15 -4.76 1.01
CA LYS A 203 -3.71 -6.03 1.44
C LYS A 203 -5.06 -5.89 2.15
N ARG A 204 -5.18 -4.90 3.06
CA ARG A 204 -6.44 -4.61 3.77
C ARG A 204 -7.57 -4.18 2.84
N ALA A 205 -7.24 -3.59 1.70
CA ALA A 205 -8.20 -3.18 0.70
C ALA A 205 -8.59 -4.33 -0.23
N VAL A 206 -7.65 -5.20 -0.63
CA VAL A 206 -7.86 -6.26 -1.62
C VAL A 206 -8.44 -7.53 -0.99
N SER A 207 -7.93 -7.98 0.18
CA SER A 207 -8.34 -9.27 0.76
C SER A 207 -9.86 -9.43 0.95
N PRO A 208 -10.63 -8.39 1.40
CA PRO A 208 -12.07 -8.53 1.55
C PRO A 208 -12.84 -8.66 0.22
N LEU A 209 -12.24 -8.26 -0.91
CA LEU A 209 -12.87 -8.41 -2.24
C LEU A 209 -13.17 -9.88 -2.56
N ILE A 210 -12.30 -10.78 -2.13
CA ILE A 210 -12.48 -12.23 -2.31
C ILE A 210 -13.80 -12.70 -1.68
N ASP A 211 -14.09 -12.27 -0.44
CA ASP A 211 -15.34 -12.61 0.24
C ASP A 211 -16.55 -11.92 -0.39
N ILE A 212 -16.41 -10.65 -0.75
CA ILE A 212 -17.46 -9.88 -1.44
C ILE A 212 -17.86 -10.58 -2.74
N CYS A 213 -16.88 -10.94 -3.59
CA CYS A 213 -17.13 -11.62 -4.86
C CYS A 213 -17.73 -13.02 -4.64
N ASN A 214 -17.25 -13.78 -3.64
CA ASN A 214 -17.83 -15.08 -3.27
C ASN A 214 -19.31 -14.96 -2.92
N ARG A 215 -19.70 -13.92 -2.16
CA ARG A 215 -21.09 -13.68 -1.81
C ARG A 215 -21.93 -13.32 -3.04
N LEU A 216 -21.42 -12.46 -3.92
CA LEU A 216 -22.10 -12.04 -5.16
C LEU A 216 -22.31 -13.20 -6.13
N MET A 217 -21.40 -14.19 -6.14
CA MET A 217 -21.50 -15.39 -7.01
C MET A 217 -22.43 -16.47 -6.47
N ARG A 218 -22.49 -16.65 -5.14
CA ARG A 218 -23.08 -17.85 -4.54
C ARG A 218 -24.45 -17.65 -3.91
N PHE A 219 -24.76 -16.43 -3.47
CA PHE A 219 -26.02 -16.14 -2.81
C PHE A 219 -27.05 -15.65 -3.82
N ASP A 220 -28.30 -16.04 -3.59
CA ASP A 220 -29.45 -15.53 -4.34
C ASP A 220 -29.78 -14.12 -3.87
N ILE A 221 -29.13 -13.14 -4.50
CA ILE A 221 -29.27 -11.71 -4.20
C ILE A 221 -30.25 -11.13 -5.22
N LYS A 222 -31.44 -10.76 -4.78
CA LYS A 222 -32.54 -10.32 -5.66
C LYS A 222 -32.21 -9.20 -6.63
N CYS A 223 -31.31 -8.28 -6.25
CA CYS A 223 -30.87 -7.19 -7.10
C CYS A 223 -29.77 -7.58 -8.10
N ILE A 224 -29.26 -8.83 -8.07
CA ILE A 224 -28.26 -9.34 -9.01
C ILE A 224 -28.90 -10.46 -9.84
N SER A 225 -29.01 -10.27 -11.13
CA SER A 225 -29.57 -11.30 -12.00
C SER A 225 -28.61 -12.50 -12.10
N PRO A 226 -29.13 -13.75 -12.20
CA PRO A 226 -28.31 -14.95 -12.38
C PRO A 226 -27.36 -14.85 -13.58
N ASP A 227 -27.75 -14.15 -14.63
CA ASP A 227 -26.91 -13.91 -15.83
C ASP A 227 -25.73 -13.00 -15.60
N THR A 228 -25.69 -12.26 -14.46
CA THR A 228 -24.56 -11.41 -14.10
C THR A 228 -23.60 -12.08 -13.10
N GLN A 229 -24.05 -13.12 -12.40
CA GLN A 229 -23.20 -13.85 -11.43
C GLN A 229 -21.87 -14.36 -12.01
N PRO A 230 -21.81 -14.92 -13.26
CA PRO A 230 -20.54 -15.36 -13.84
C PRO A 230 -19.48 -14.27 -14.01
N TYR A 231 -19.89 -13.01 -14.18
CA TYR A 231 -18.95 -11.88 -14.32
C TYR A 231 -18.20 -11.60 -13.01
N PHE A 232 -18.83 -11.81 -11.86
CA PHE A 232 -18.14 -11.65 -10.56
C PHE A 232 -17.08 -12.71 -10.31
N ARG A 233 -17.07 -13.83 -11.07
CA ARG A 233 -15.98 -14.82 -11.03
C ARG A 233 -14.68 -14.23 -11.56
N ASP A 234 -14.76 -13.44 -12.63
CA ASP A 234 -13.60 -12.78 -13.21
C ASP A 234 -12.94 -11.82 -12.19
N ILE A 235 -13.76 -11.00 -11.51
CA ILE A 235 -13.28 -10.12 -10.43
C ILE A 235 -12.70 -10.94 -9.27
N TYR A 236 -13.33 -12.08 -8.92
CA TYR A 236 -12.81 -12.97 -7.89
C TYR A 236 -11.42 -13.49 -8.23
N ASP A 237 -11.22 -13.97 -9.46
CA ASP A 237 -9.94 -14.50 -9.93
C ASP A 237 -8.86 -13.40 -9.93
N HIS A 238 -9.20 -12.17 -10.35
CA HIS A 238 -8.32 -11.00 -10.25
C HIS A 238 -7.98 -10.64 -8.81
N ALA A 239 -8.96 -10.64 -7.90
CA ALA A 239 -8.74 -10.34 -6.49
C ALA A 239 -7.85 -11.39 -5.80
N VAL A 240 -8.02 -12.68 -6.12
CA VAL A 240 -7.15 -13.76 -5.63
C VAL A 240 -5.72 -13.56 -6.11
N ARG A 241 -5.53 -13.35 -7.43
CA ARG A 241 -4.21 -13.11 -8.01
C ARG A 241 -3.52 -11.89 -7.38
N MET A 242 -4.26 -10.81 -7.19
CA MET A 242 -3.75 -9.60 -6.56
C MET A 242 -3.31 -9.86 -5.12
N ASN A 243 -4.14 -10.58 -4.35
CA ASN A 243 -3.80 -10.93 -2.96
C ASN A 243 -2.53 -11.78 -2.89
N GLU A 244 -2.34 -12.73 -3.83
CA GLU A 244 -1.12 -13.54 -3.94
C GLU A 244 0.11 -12.68 -4.28
N MET A 245 0.00 -11.72 -5.23
CA MET A 245 1.09 -10.81 -5.56
C MET A 245 1.51 -10.00 -4.32
N VAL A 246 0.56 -9.40 -3.62
CA VAL A 246 0.84 -8.63 -2.39
C VAL A 246 1.50 -9.50 -1.32
N ASP A 247 1.07 -10.76 -1.14
CA ASP A 247 1.68 -11.66 -0.17
C ASP A 247 3.11 -12.05 -0.54
N ASN A 248 3.37 -12.33 -1.82
CA ASN A 248 4.71 -12.63 -2.33
C ASN A 248 5.65 -11.44 -2.14
N THR A 249 5.21 -10.23 -2.51
CA THR A 249 6.01 -9.00 -2.34
C THR A 249 6.33 -8.75 -0.86
N ARG A 250 5.37 -9.01 0.05
CA ARG A 250 5.60 -8.90 1.51
C ARG A 250 6.61 -9.93 2.03
N GLU A 251 6.62 -11.16 1.51
CA GLU A 251 7.58 -12.19 1.89
C GLU A 251 8.99 -11.82 1.43
N LEU A 252 9.13 -11.37 0.19
CA LEU A 252 10.41 -10.86 -0.33
C LEU A 252 10.91 -9.67 0.49
N LEU A 253 10.03 -8.71 0.82
CA LEU A 253 10.38 -7.57 1.66
C LEU A 253 10.87 -7.96 3.06
N ASN A 254 10.27 -8.98 3.68
CA ASN A 254 10.74 -9.51 4.96
C ASN A 254 12.14 -10.13 4.80
N THR A 255 12.39 -10.84 3.70
CA THR A 255 13.71 -11.41 3.39
C THR A 255 14.76 -10.31 3.19
N ALA A 256 14.43 -9.24 2.47
CA ALA A 256 15.30 -8.07 2.31
C ALA A 256 15.59 -7.37 3.65
N LEU A 257 14.60 -7.28 4.53
CA LEU A 257 14.78 -6.73 5.89
C LEU A 257 15.75 -7.57 6.73
N ASP A 258 15.61 -8.91 6.70
CA ASP A 258 16.49 -9.83 7.43
C ASP A 258 17.93 -9.78 6.87
N ALA A 259 18.08 -9.68 5.55
CA ALA A 259 19.36 -9.46 4.90
C ALA A 259 20.02 -8.15 5.34
N ASN A 260 19.24 -7.05 5.36
CA ASN A 260 19.73 -5.74 5.81
C ASN A 260 20.23 -5.77 7.27
N PHE A 261 19.49 -6.40 8.19
CA PHE A 261 19.95 -6.57 9.59
C PHE A 261 21.21 -7.42 9.69
N SER A 262 21.32 -8.48 8.89
CA SER A 262 22.52 -9.33 8.83
C SER A 262 23.75 -8.55 8.36
N LEU A 263 23.61 -7.73 7.33
CA LEU A 263 24.68 -6.88 6.79
C LEU A 263 25.09 -5.78 7.78
N ILE A 264 24.13 -5.17 8.50
CA ILE A 264 24.41 -4.23 9.59
C ILE A 264 25.26 -4.93 10.68
N SER A 265 24.89 -6.13 11.10
CA SER A 265 25.60 -6.91 12.10
C SER A 265 27.02 -7.26 11.66
N ILE A 266 27.22 -7.66 10.40
CA ILE A 266 28.54 -7.91 9.81
C ILE A 266 29.38 -6.64 9.83
N SER A 267 28.86 -5.52 9.39
CA SER A 267 29.53 -4.22 9.35
C SER A 267 29.96 -3.76 10.77
N GLN A 268 29.08 -3.96 11.77
CA GLN A 268 29.41 -3.68 13.18
C GLN A 268 30.55 -4.56 13.68
N ASN A 269 30.55 -5.87 13.35
CA ASN A 269 31.59 -6.81 13.72
C ASN A 269 32.94 -6.43 13.07
N GLU A 270 32.96 -6.06 11.79
CA GLU A 270 34.17 -5.57 11.13
C GLU A 270 34.72 -4.31 11.79
N THR A 271 33.84 -3.38 12.16
CA THR A 271 34.23 -2.16 12.87
C THR A 271 34.81 -2.49 14.24
N ALA A 272 34.17 -3.39 14.99
CA ALA A 272 34.67 -3.86 16.29
C ALA A 272 36.05 -4.54 16.19
N LYS A 273 36.27 -5.37 15.15
CA LYS A 273 37.60 -5.98 14.87
C LYS A 273 38.66 -4.92 14.62
N LYS A 274 38.37 -3.88 13.83
CA LYS A 274 39.28 -2.76 13.58
C LYS A 274 39.65 -2.02 14.86
N PHE A 275 38.65 -1.71 15.70
CA PHE A 275 38.89 -1.07 17.01
C PHE A 275 39.76 -1.96 17.92
N ALA A 276 39.46 -3.26 18.02
CA ALA A 276 40.23 -4.19 18.82
C ALA A 276 41.69 -4.30 18.34
N ALA A 277 41.93 -4.36 17.03
CA ALA A 277 43.25 -4.39 16.46
C ALA A 277 44.06 -3.13 16.77
N TRP A 278 43.48 -1.94 16.59
CA TRP A 278 44.15 -0.68 16.98
C TRP A 278 44.39 -0.56 18.46
N ALA A 279 43.45 -0.97 19.32
CA ALA A 279 43.63 -0.99 20.74
C ALA A 279 44.79 -1.91 21.17
N ALA A 280 44.91 -3.10 20.56
CA ALA A 280 45.99 -4.03 20.81
C ALA A 280 47.37 -3.46 20.40
N ILE A 281 47.45 -2.80 19.23
CA ILE A 281 48.69 -2.15 18.77
C ILE A 281 49.12 -1.03 19.70
N ILE A 282 48.19 -0.20 20.21
CA ILE A 282 48.48 0.92 21.14
C ILE A 282 48.82 0.41 22.51
N ALA A 283 48.27 -0.74 22.95
CA ALA A 283 48.54 -1.34 24.24
C ALA A 283 50.03 -1.76 24.40
N VAL A 284 50.72 -2.18 23.31
CA VAL A 284 52.11 -2.58 23.34
C VAL A 284 53.04 -1.47 23.86
N PRO A 285 53.11 -0.28 23.22
CA PRO A 285 53.96 0.80 23.73
C PRO A 285 53.53 1.32 25.10
N THR A 286 52.21 1.30 25.41
CA THR A 286 51.69 1.70 26.72
C THR A 286 52.18 0.76 27.82
N MET A 287 52.16 -0.55 27.56
CA MET A 287 52.67 -1.57 28.49
C MET A 287 54.17 -1.40 28.72
N VAL A 288 54.97 -1.22 27.66
CA VAL A 288 56.42 -0.98 27.76
C VAL A 288 56.71 0.31 28.54
N ALA A 289 56.01 1.41 28.19
CA ALA A 289 56.18 2.67 28.92
C ALA A 289 55.77 2.57 30.40
N GLY A 290 54.72 1.77 30.71
CA GLY A 290 54.31 1.47 32.07
C GLY A 290 55.36 0.72 32.86
N PHE A 291 56.01 -0.28 32.25
CA PHE A 291 57.10 -1.04 32.87
C PHE A 291 58.31 -0.14 33.19
N TYR A 292 58.76 0.70 32.26
CA TYR A 292 59.90 1.60 32.46
C TYR A 292 59.53 2.86 33.26
N GLY A 293 58.26 3.15 33.48
CA GLY A 293 57.76 4.18 34.37
C GLY A 293 57.63 3.74 35.85
N MET A 294 57.91 2.46 36.18
CA MET A 294 57.87 1.96 37.54
C MET A 294 59.11 2.39 38.34
N ASN A 295 58.93 2.74 39.62
CA ASN A 295 59.98 3.23 40.51
C ASN A 295 60.84 2.10 41.11
N PHE A 296 61.37 1.19 40.28
CA PHE A 296 62.32 0.18 40.76
C PHE A 296 63.73 0.77 40.94
N LYS A 297 64.40 0.41 42.06
CA LYS A 297 65.77 0.90 42.35
C LYS A 297 66.85 0.29 41.46
N PHE A 298 66.59 -0.86 40.84
CA PHE A 298 67.58 -1.58 40.01
C PHE A 298 66.96 -1.98 38.67
N MET A 299 67.31 -1.18 37.65
CA MET A 299 66.98 -1.48 36.23
C MET A 299 68.25 -1.40 35.43
N PRO A 300 68.92 -2.53 35.14
CA PRO A 300 70.23 -2.54 34.46
C PRO A 300 70.20 -1.85 33.07
N GLU A 301 69.06 -1.94 32.37
CA GLU A 301 68.86 -1.42 31.02
C GLU A 301 68.90 0.10 30.99
N LEU A 302 68.55 0.80 32.10
CA LEU A 302 68.59 2.27 32.16
C LEU A 302 70.01 2.83 32.26
N GLN A 303 70.98 2.03 32.66
CA GLN A 303 72.37 2.42 32.74
C GLN A 303 73.14 2.18 31.44
N TRP A 304 72.53 1.52 30.47
CA TRP A 304 73.17 1.18 29.19
C TRP A 304 72.93 2.29 28.18
N HIS A 305 74.03 2.78 27.55
CA HIS A 305 73.95 3.88 26.58
C HIS A 305 73.00 3.66 25.41
N PHE A 306 72.87 2.38 24.97
CA PHE A 306 71.95 1.96 23.88
C PHE A 306 70.65 1.43 24.40
N GLY A 307 70.36 1.42 25.69
CA GLY A 307 69.14 0.87 26.30
C GLY A 307 67.87 1.54 25.78
N TYR A 308 67.82 2.86 25.79
CA TYR A 308 66.66 3.61 25.29
C TYR A 308 66.34 3.38 23.78
N PRO A 309 67.32 3.56 22.86
CA PRO A 309 67.04 3.31 21.43
C PRO A 309 66.69 1.86 21.13
N MET A 310 67.25 0.90 21.90
CA MET A 310 66.93 -0.53 21.73
C MET A 310 65.48 -0.84 22.15
N VAL A 311 65.04 -0.32 23.28
CA VAL A 311 63.64 -0.50 23.77
C VAL A 311 62.66 0.11 22.81
N VAL A 312 62.90 1.34 22.31
CA VAL A 312 62.06 2.01 21.33
C VAL A 312 62.01 1.22 20.00
N GLY A 313 63.17 0.78 19.50
CA GLY A 313 63.25 -0.01 18.28
C GLY A 313 62.54 -1.37 18.38
N PHE A 314 62.71 -2.05 19.54
CA PHE A 314 62.05 -3.34 19.82
C PHE A 314 60.53 -3.18 19.95
N THR A 315 60.05 -2.13 20.66
CA THR A 315 58.63 -1.81 20.73
C THR A 315 58.02 -1.55 19.38
N PHE A 316 58.72 -0.77 18.54
CA PHE A 316 58.27 -0.49 17.16
C PHE A 316 58.23 -1.78 16.32
N LEU A 317 59.22 -2.64 16.45
CA LEU A 317 59.25 -3.94 15.75
C LEU A 317 58.05 -4.81 16.19
N ILE A 318 57.74 -4.90 17.49
CA ILE A 318 56.56 -5.62 17.98
C ILE A 318 55.29 -5.05 17.39
N CYS A 319 55.12 -3.70 17.39
CA CYS A 319 53.96 -3.06 16.80
C CYS A 319 53.80 -3.38 15.30
N LEU A 320 54.93 -3.39 14.55
CA LEU A 320 54.91 -3.77 13.14
C LEU A 320 54.53 -5.27 12.93
N VAL A 321 54.99 -6.16 13.76
CA VAL A 321 54.64 -7.59 13.72
C VAL A 321 53.18 -7.77 14.03
N VAL A 322 52.65 -7.12 15.08
CA VAL A 322 51.24 -7.19 15.46
C VAL A 322 50.35 -6.57 14.35
N TYR A 323 50.74 -5.42 13.80
CA TYR A 323 50.04 -4.80 12.67
C TYR A 323 50.00 -5.73 11.45
N TYR A 324 51.16 -6.34 11.05
CA TYR A 324 51.22 -7.29 9.95
C TYR A 324 50.34 -8.50 10.18
N PHE A 325 50.33 -9.02 11.41
CA PHE A 325 49.46 -10.15 11.79
C PHE A 325 47.97 -9.81 11.65
N PHE A 326 47.51 -8.67 12.16
CA PHE A 326 46.13 -8.23 12.03
C PHE A 326 45.74 -7.92 10.59
N ARG A 327 46.64 -7.30 9.82
CA ARG A 327 46.41 -7.08 8.40
C ARG A 327 46.27 -8.39 7.62
N ARG A 328 47.11 -9.39 7.92
CA ARG A 328 47.01 -10.71 7.30
C ARG A 328 45.75 -11.46 7.72
N ALA A 329 45.27 -11.25 8.92
CA ALA A 329 44.04 -11.82 9.43
C ALA A 329 42.76 -11.09 8.94
N GLY A 330 42.88 -10.01 8.14
CA GLY A 330 41.77 -9.24 7.61
C GLY A 330 41.05 -8.38 8.65
N TRP A 331 41.76 -7.97 9.74
CA TRP A 331 41.19 -7.12 10.77
C TRP A 331 41.46 -5.61 10.54
N LEU A 332 42.47 -5.31 9.71
CA LEU A 332 42.90 -3.95 9.32
C LEU A 332 42.96 -3.81 7.80
#